data_c689b29fba5338a61ada78d08039781b
#
_entry.id   c689b29fba5338a61ada78d08039781b
#
_cell.length_a   1.000
_cell.length_b   1.000
_cell.length_c   1.000
_cell.angle_alpha   90.00
_cell.angle_beta   90.00
_cell.angle_gamma   90.00
#
_symmetry.space_group_name_H-M   'P 1'
#
loop_
_entity.id
_entity.type
_entity.pdbx_description
1 polymer ?
#
loop_
_entity_poly.entity_id
_entity_poly.type
_entity_poly.pdbx_seq_one_letter_code
_entity_poly.pdbx_strand_id
1 'polypeptide(L)'
;MPTDLTRRAWLAGTAAGVAATPAMSQPAAAPPFKFCLNTSTVRTAEGQSRPIVELIDIAAKAGYAGIEPWVSEITAYTQGGGTLRELNKRFADAGLEVPDVIGFAEWIVEDADRRRKGLEQARREMGMVAELGGRRMAAPPVGATGGQSKRDDPKFTQPVVDLLAAADRYRALADIGRAAGVTPVVEVWGFSRTLKRLGEAVLVAAESQAPGGCVLPDTYHLYKGGSDAAGLALLSPAAIGIFHANDYPRIDRDRITDADRVFPGDGVGPVRETFARLRAMNYTGFVSLELFNREYWRQDPHRVAATGLAKMKAAAGV
;
A
#
# COMPACT_ATOMS: atom_id res chain seq x y z
N MET A 1 68.90 -22.95 37.60
CA MET A 1 69.55 -21.77 38.24
C MET A 1 69.40 -20.60 37.32
N PRO A 2 69.22 -19.46 37.82
CA PRO A 2 68.07 -18.85 38.52
C PRO A 2 67.50 -17.76 37.60
N THR A 3 66.58 -16.93 37.86
CA THR A 3 66.13 -16.13 38.99
C THR A 3 64.78 -15.52 38.67
N ASP A 4 64.01 -15.59 39.65
CA ASP A 4 62.84 -14.82 40.00
C ASP A 4 63.03 -13.31 39.80
N LEU A 5 61.97 -12.61 39.32
CA LEU A 5 61.72 -11.22 39.62
C LEU A 5 60.25 -10.83 39.44
N THR A 6 59.53 -10.90 40.53
CA THR A 6 58.29 -10.21 40.80
C THR A 6 58.43 -8.68 40.68
N ARG A 7 57.53 -8.02 39.97
CA ARG A 7 57.21 -6.60 40.24
C ARG A 7 55.70 -6.37 40.14
N ARG A 8 55.08 -6.32 41.30
CA ARG A 8 53.81 -5.62 41.49
C ARG A 8 54.06 -4.12 41.40
N ALA A 9 53.45 -3.50 40.40
CA ALA A 9 53.29 -2.04 40.39
C ALA A 9 51.79 -1.72 40.57
N TRP A 10 51.51 -1.14 41.70
CA TRP A 10 50.24 -0.48 41.98
C TRP A 10 50.19 0.82 41.19
N LEU A 11 49.20 0.97 40.29
CA LEU A 11 48.79 2.26 39.76
C LEU A 11 47.39 2.57 40.32
N ALA A 12 47.37 3.47 41.29
CA ALA A 12 46.14 4.14 41.71
C ALA A 12 45.72 5.10 40.59
N GLY A 13 44.74 4.69 39.79
CA GLY A 13 44.09 5.55 38.81
C GLY A 13 42.88 6.23 39.45
N THR A 14 42.92 7.54 39.60
CA THR A 14 41.80 8.38 39.96
C THR A 14 40.68 8.22 38.92
N ALA A 15 39.54 7.67 39.33
CA ALA A 15 38.34 7.63 38.55
C ALA A 15 37.77 9.06 38.43
N ALA A 16 38.06 9.74 37.33
CA ALA A 16 37.32 10.93 36.93
C ALA A 16 35.96 10.45 36.36
N GLY A 17 34.91 10.67 37.13
CA GLY A 17 33.56 10.43 36.72
C GLY A 17 33.22 11.34 35.53
N VAL A 18 33.20 10.80 34.34
CA VAL A 18 32.60 11.46 33.18
C VAL A 18 31.09 11.37 33.36
N ALA A 19 30.47 12.47 33.77
CA ALA A 19 29.04 12.64 33.76
C ALA A 19 28.58 12.51 32.29
N ALA A 20 27.93 11.40 31.96
CA ALA A 20 27.27 11.23 30.67
C ALA A 20 26.14 12.26 30.60
N THR A 21 26.32 13.31 29.82
CA THR A 21 25.23 14.19 29.39
C THR A 21 24.22 13.34 28.65
N PRO A 22 22.91 13.39 28.98
CA PRO A 22 21.89 12.68 28.20
C PRO A 22 21.98 13.21 26.77
N ALA A 23 22.27 12.31 25.85
CA ALA A 23 22.21 12.64 24.44
C ALA A 23 20.77 13.09 24.15
N MET A 24 20.57 14.36 23.86
CA MET A 24 19.33 14.87 23.33
C MET A 24 19.11 14.10 22.00
N SER A 25 18.08 13.26 21.98
CA SER A 25 17.69 12.57 20.75
C SER A 25 17.40 13.63 19.70
N GLN A 26 18.22 13.69 18.66
CA GLN A 26 17.90 14.53 17.50
C GLN A 26 16.55 14.10 16.99
N PRO A 27 15.64 15.04 16.63
CA PRO A 27 14.39 14.69 16.00
C PRO A 27 14.71 13.83 14.78
N ALA A 28 14.01 12.71 14.65
CA ALA A 28 14.21 11.81 13.51
C ALA A 28 14.00 12.60 12.22
N ALA A 29 14.93 12.46 11.28
CA ALA A 29 14.78 13.07 9.96
C ALA A 29 13.44 12.65 9.34
N ALA A 30 12.79 13.57 8.62
CA ALA A 30 11.56 13.28 7.92
C ALA A 30 11.71 12.01 7.06
N PRO A 31 10.67 11.16 6.94
CA PRO A 31 10.75 9.96 6.11
C PRO A 31 10.99 10.38 4.65
N PRO A 32 11.72 9.59 3.88
CA PRO A 32 11.94 9.88 2.46
C PRO A 32 10.68 9.71 1.61
N PHE A 33 9.65 9.05 2.13
CA PHE A 33 8.36 8.77 1.46
C PHE A 33 7.29 9.81 1.84
N LYS A 34 6.26 9.90 0.99
CA LYS A 34 5.11 10.79 1.17
C LYS A 34 3.88 10.01 1.68
N PHE A 35 2.96 10.72 2.34
CA PHE A 35 1.71 10.12 2.81
C PHE A 35 0.57 10.40 1.83
N CYS A 36 -0.24 9.36 1.57
CA CYS A 36 -1.39 9.35 0.69
C CYS A 36 -2.65 8.89 1.42
N LEU A 37 -3.80 9.39 1.01
CA LEU A 37 -5.11 8.93 1.50
C LEU A 37 -5.77 8.06 0.42
N ASN A 38 -5.96 6.75 0.69
CA ASN A 38 -6.88 5.94 -0.09
C ASN A 38 -8.31 6.29 0.30
N THR A 39 -9.15 6.56 -0.68
CA THR A 39 -10.52 7.06 -0.49
C THR A 39 -11.45 6.08 0.20
N SER A 40 -11.11 4.77 0.23
CA SER A 40 -11.82 3.77 1.02
C SER A 40 -11.87 4.09 2.52
N THR A 41 -10.90 4.86 3.02
CA THR A 41 -10.78 5.23 4.43
C THR A 41 -11.92 6.13 4.92
N VAL A 42 -12.49 6.94 4.03
CA VAL A 42 -13.48 7.99 4.34
C VAL A 42 -14.80 7.84 3.59
N ARG A 43 -15.30 6.62 3.44
CA ARG A 43 -16.61 6.35 2.83
C ARG A 43 -17.76 6.90 3.65
N THR A 44 -18.99 6.86 3.11
CA THR A 44 -20.20 7.17 3.87
C THR A 44 -20.48 6.09 4.94
N ALA A 45 -21.35 6.37 5.88
CA ALA A 45 -21.74 5.40 6.93
C ALA A 45 -22.30 4.09 6.34
N GLU A 46 -22.91 4.16 5.16
CA GLU A 46 -23.43 3.01 4.39
C GLU A 46 -22.34 2.28 3.59
N GLY A 47 -21.09 2.78 3.61
CA GLY A 47 -19.96 2.20 2.91
C GLY A 47 -19.87 2.59 1.43
N GLN A 48 -20.61 3.60 0.99
CA GLN A 48 -20.56 4.12 -0.38
C GLN A 48 -19.41 5.12 -0.55
N SER A 49 -18.88 5.22 -1.76
CA SER A 49 -17.91 6.27 -2.08
C SER A 49 -18.56 7.65 -2.02
N ARG A 50 -17.79 8.63 -1.52
CA ARG A 50 -18.16 10.05 -1.59
C ARG A 50 -17.86 10.62 -2.97
N PRO A 51 -18.49 11.74 -3.37
CA PRO A 51 -18.08 12.46 -4.56
C PRO A 51 -16.60 12.79 -4.53
N ILE A 52 -15.88 12.56 -5.62
CA ILE A 52 -14.42 12.72 -5.68
C ILE A 52 -13.96 14.16 -5.34
N VAL A 53 -14.78 15.16 -5.62
CA VAL A 53 -14.50 16.56 -5.28
C VAL A 53 -14.47 16.76 -3.75
N GLU A 54 -15.37 16.09 -3.01
CA GLU A 54 -15.38 16.08 -1.56
C GLU A 54 -14.14 15.36 -1.01
N LEU A 55 -13.75 14.24 -1.62
CA LEU A 55 -12.57 13.46 -1.23
C LEU A 55 -11.27 14.25 -1.40
N ILE A 56 -11.16 15.05 -2.47
CA ILE A 56 -10.06 16.00 -2.69
C ILE A 56 -9.97 17.00 -1.53
N ASP A 57 -11.10 17.61 -1.17
CA ASP A 57 -11.16 18.59 -0.06
C ASP A 57 -10.75 17.97 1.28
N ILE A 58 -11.23 16.75 1.58
CA ILE A 58 -10.89 16.00 2.78
C ILE A 58 -9.38 15.73 2.84
N ALA A 59 -8.79 15.19 1.77
CA ALA A 59 -7.37 14.84 1.73
C ALA A 59 -6.47 16.08 1.86
N ALA A 60 -6.80 17.15 1.12
CA ALA A 60 -6.04 18.39 1.14
C ALA A 60 -6.09 19.08 2.52
N LYS A 61 -7.27 19.22 3.12
CA LYS A 61 -7.43 19.82 4.45
C LYS A 61 -6.76 19.02 5.56
N ALA A 62 -6.70 17.69 5.43
CA ALA A 62 -5.95 16.84 6.36
C ALA A 62 -4.42 16.97 6.21
N GLY A 63 -3.94 17.48 5.07
CA GLY A 63 -2.51 17.70 4.80
C GLY A 63 -1.79 16.50 4.21
N TYR A 64 -2.49 15.61 3.50
CA TYR A 64 -1.88 14.56 2.69
C TYR A 64 -1.13 15.16 1.49
N ALA A 65 -0.06 14.48 1.06
CA ALA A 65 0.67 14.84 -0.16
C ALA A 65 0.06 14.18 -1.41
N GLY A 66 -0.77 13.17 -1.24
CA GLY A 66 -1.44 12.46 -2.33
C GLY A 66 -2.80 11.91 -1.94
N ILE A 67 -3.55 11.56 -2.96
CA ILE A 67 -4.83 10.88 -2.86
C ILE A 67 -4.83 9.68 -3.81
N GLU A 68 -5.40 8.58 -3.38
CA GLU A 68 -5.52 7.34 -4.16
C GLU A 68 -7.00 7.03 -4.36
N PRO A 69 -7.58 7.54 -5.46
CA PRO A 69 -9.00 7.34 -5.76
C PRO A 69 -9.24 5.97 -6.40
N TRP A 70 -10.51 5.57 -6.43
CA TRP A 70 -10.97 4.40 -7.15
C TRP A 70 -11.47 4.78 -8.55
N VAL A 71 -11.26 3.91 -9.53
CA VAL A 71 -11.79 4.10 -10.91
C VAL A 71 -13.28 4.40 -10.90
N SER A 72 -14.06 3.77 -10.00
CA SER A 72 -15.50 4.01 -9.87
C SER A 72 -15.85 5.46 -9.51
N GLU A 73 -15.04 6.12 -8.69
CA GLU A 73 -15.23 7.52 -8.27
C GLU A 73 -14.94 8.48 -9.43
N ILE A 74 -13.88 8.20 -10.19
CA ILE A 74 -13.51 8.94 -11.39
C ILE A 74 -14.60 8.79 -12.45
N THR A 75 -15.08 7.55 -12.66
CA THR A 75 -16.17 7.24 -13.60
C THR A 75 -17.46 7.96 -13.22
N ALA A 76 -17.84 7.95 -11.94
CA ALA A 76 -19.01 8.66 -11.46
C ALA A 76 -18.91 10.18 -11.72
N TYR A 77 -17.74 10.77 -11.53
CA TYR A 77 -17.51 12.17 -11.81
C TYR A 77 -17.69 12.51 -13.30
N THR A 78 -17.12 11.69 -14.19
CA THR A 78 -17.23 11.92 -15.64
C THR A 78 -18.64 11.66 -16.16
N GLN A 79 -19.33 10.66 -15.63
CA GLN A 79 -20.75 10.41 -15.94
C GLN A 79 -21.66 11.54 -15.43
N GLY A 80 -21.27 12.23 -14.39
CA GLY A 80 -21.95 13.43 -13.88
C GLY A 80 -21.66 14.71 -14.68
N GLY A 81 -20.94 14.60 -15.82
CA GLY A 81 -20.66 15.72 -16.73
C GLY A 81 -19.32 16.42 -16.47
N GLY A 82 -18.52 15.97 -15.48
CA GLY A 82 -17.15 16.46 -15.28
C GLY A 82 -16.18 15.90 -16.33
N THR A 83 -15.03 16.55 -16.49
CA THR A 83 -13.98 16.08 -17.39
C THR A 83 -12.74 15.65 -16.62
N LEU A 84 -11.96 14.72 -17.17
CA LEU A 84 -10.71 14.26 -16.55
C LEU A 84 -9.69 15.41 -16.44
N ARG A 85 -9.67 16.32 -17.39
CA ARG A 85 -8.83 17.54 -17.35
C ARG A 85 -9.18 18.45 -16.17
N GLU A 86 -10.46 18.71 -15.95
CA GLU A 86 -10.91 19.49 -14.79
C GLU A 86 -10.58 18.77 -13.48
N LEU A 87 -10.74 17.45 -13.43
CA LEU A 87 -10.42 16.66 -12.25
C LEU A 87 -8.90 16.70 -11.97
N ASN A 88 -8.05 16.54 -12.99
CA ASN A 88 -6.60 16.69 -12.85
C ASN A 88 -6.23 18.08 -12.29
N LYS A 89 -6.85 19.14 -12.86
CA LYS A 89 -6.63 20.50 -12.34
C LYS A 89 -7.04 20.64 -10.87
N ARG A 90 -8.15 20.02 -10.46
CA ARG A 90 -8.59 20.05 -9.03
C ARG A 90 -7.59 19.38 -8.11
N PHE A 91 -7.00 18.24 -8.49
CA PHE A 91 -5.93 17.61 -7.72
C PHE A 91 -4.71 18.54 -7.59
N ALA A 92 -4.28 19.13 -8.70
CA ALA A 92 -3.15 20.05 -8.72
C ALA A 92 -3.39 21.32 -7.89
N ASP A 93 -4.56 21.96 -8.04
CA ASP A 93 -4.96 23.14 -7.26
C ASP A 93 -5.01 22.85 -5.74
N ALA A 94 -5.36 21.63 -5.37
CA ALA A 94 -5.39 21.14 -3.98
C ALA A 94 -4.00 20.71 -3.46
N GLY A 95 -2.96 20.73 -4.29
CA GLY A 95 -1.61 20.29 -3.94
C GLY A 95 -1.49 18.77 -3.74
N LEU A 96 -2.38 17.98 -4.36
CA LEU A 96 -2.41 16.53 -4.24
C LEU A 96 -1.85 15.86 -5.49
N GLU A 97 -0.94 14.91 -5.29
CA GLU A 97 -0.53 13.97 -6.33
C GLU A 97 -1.50 12.77 -6.37
N VAL A 98 -1.62 12.12 -7.53
CA VAL A 98 -2.34 10.85 -7.71
C VAL A 98 -1.30 9.76 -7.97
N PRO A 99 -0.72 9.16 -6.90
CA PRO A 99 0.38 8.20 -7.04
C PRO A 99 -0.07 6.87 -7.62
N ASP A 100 -1.32 6.47 -7.37
CA ASP A 100 -1.96 5.25 -7.81
C ASP A 100 -3.47 5.44 -7.89
N VAL A 101 -4.15 4.58 -8.64
CA VAL A 101 -5.61 4.50 -8.74
C VAL A 101 -6.04 3.04 -8.57
N ILE A 102 -7.05 2.80 -7.75
CA ILE A 102 -7.54 1.44 -7.52
C ILE A 102 -8.47 1.01 -8.66
N GLY A 103 -8.06 -0.04 -9.38
CA GLY A 103 -8.83 -0.67 -10.46
C GLY A 103 -9.08 -2.16 -10.20
N PHE A 104 -10.12 -2.72 -10.83
CA PHE A 104 -10.56 -4.10 -10.60
C PHE A 104 -10.76 -4.88 -11.91
N ALA A 105 -9.84 -4.72 -12.85
CA ALA A 105 -9.86 -5.49 -14.10
C ALA A 105 -9.51 -6.98 -13.86
N GLU A 106 -10.27 -7.88 -14.46
CA GLU A 106 -10.02 -9.34 -14.35
C GLU A 106 -8.89 -9.80 -15.28
N TRP A 107 -7.66 -9.43 -14.95
CA TRP A 107 -6.49 -9.73 -15.78
C TRP A 107 -5.91 -11.13 -15.58
N ILE A 108 -6.11 -11.73 -14.38
CA ILE A 108 -5.42 -12.96 -13.96
C ILE A 108 -6.23 -14.24 -14.22
N VAL A 109 -7.54 -14.14 -14.50
CA VAL A 109 -8.45 -15.27 -14.55
C VAL A 109 -8.10 -16.31 -15.62
N GLU A 110 -8.45 -17.59 -15.38
CA GLU A 110 -8.25 -18.70 -16.31
C GLU A 110 -9.08 -18.55 -17.60
N ASP A 111 -10.34 -18.14 -17.46
CA ASP A 111 -11.26 -17.94 -18.59
C ASP A 111 -10.73 -16.86 -19.53
N ALA A 112 -10.46 -17.28 -20.78
CA ALA A 112 -9.84 -16.41 -21.78
C ALA A 112 -10.76 -15.24 -22.20
N ASP A 113 -12.07 -15.45 -22.25
CA ASP A 113 -13.03 -14.41 -22.64
C ASP A 113 -13.21 -13.38 -21.53
N ARG A 114 -13.29 -13.82 -20.27
CA ARG A 114 -13.29 -12.91 -19.11
C ARG A 114 -11.99 -12.11 -19.06
N ARG A 115 -10.85 -12.76 -19.22
CA ARG A 115 -9.55 -12.10 -19.24
C ARG A 115 -9.44 -11.07 -20.36
N ARG A 116 -9.89 -11.40 -21.58
CA ARG A 116 -9.93 -10.46 -22.70
C ARG A 116 -10.76 -9.22 -22.37
N LYS A 117 -11.96 -9.39 -21.81
CA LYS A 117 -12.81 -8.28 -21.35
C LYS A 117 -12.15 -7.47 -20.23
N GLY A 118 -11.47 -8.14 -19.29
CA GLY A 118 -10.70 -7.50 -18.24
C GLY A 118 -9.54 -6.65 -18.79
N LEU A 119 -8.82 -7.15 -19.79
CA LEU A 119 -7.75 -6.37 -20.44
C LEU A 119 -8.30 -5.17 -21.25
N GLU A 120 -9.44 -5.30 -21.88
CA GLU A 120 -10.14 -4.17 -22.52
C GLU A 120 -10.60 -3.13 -21.49
N GLN A 121 -11.11 -3.57 -20.34
CA GLN A 121 -11.41 -2.69 -19.20
C GLN A 121 -10.16 -1.97 -18.72
N ALA A 122 -9.07 -2.70 -18.44
CA ALA A 122 -7.80 -2.12 -18.00
C ALA A 122 -7.27 -1.06 -18.97
N ARG A 123 -7.40 -1.29 -20.28
CA ARG A 123 -6.99 -0.32 -21.30
C ARG A 123 -7.74 1.02 -21.16
N ARG A 124 -9.07 0.95 -20.97
CA ARG A 124 -9.89 2.17 -20.76
C ARG A 124 -9.52 2.87 -19.46
N GLU A 125 -9.42 2.11 -18.38
CA GLU A 125 -9.12 2.63 -17.04
C GLU A 125 -7.72 3.26 -16.97
N MET A 126 -6.69 2.62 -17.53
CA MET A 126 -5.34 3.18 -17.61
C MET A 126 -5.28 4.43 -18.49
N GLY A 127 -6.11 4.50 -19.56
CA GLY A 127 -6.28 5.72 -20.34
C GLY A 127 -6.81 6.88 -19.50
N MET A 128 -7.81 6.63 -18.64
CA MET A 128 -8.33 7.62 -17.69
C MET A 128 -7.26 8.03 -16.66
N VAL A 129 -6.51 7.07 -16.11
CA VAL A 129 -5.43 7.34 -15.15
C VAL A 129 -4.35 8.21 -15.78
N ALA A 130 -3.95 7.94 -17.03
CA ALA A 130 -2.96 8.75 -17.76
C ALA A 130 -3.44 10.19 -17.96
N GLU A 131 -4.71 10.39 -18.35
CA GLU A 131 -5.29 11.72 -18.55
C GLU A 131 -5.40 12.51 -17.23
N LEU A 132 -5.56 11.82 -16.10
CA LEU A 132 -5.49 12.41 -14.76
C LEU A 132 -4.06 12.76 -14.32
N GLY A 133 -3.05 12.43 -15.12
CA GLY A 133 -1.64 12.59 -14.75
C GLY A 133 -1.10 11.50 -13.82
N GLY A 134 -1.91 10.48 -13.49
CA GLY A 134 -1.50 9.29 -12.73
C GLY A 134 -0.56 8.40 -13.55
N ARG A 135 0.30 7.66 -12.87
CA ARG A 135 1.29 6.79 -13.52
C ARG A 135 1.23 5.34 -13.08
N ARG A 136 0.36 5.01 -12.13
CA ARG A 136 0.17 3.65 -11.62
C ARG A 136 -1.31 3.34 -11.45
N MET A 137 -1.61 2.05 -11.54
CA MET A 137 -2.93 1.52 -11.23
C MET A 137 -2.77 0.18 -10.52
N ALA A 138 -3.41 0.02 -9.37
CA ALA A 138 -3.44 -1.25 -8.64
C ALA A 138 -3.99 -2.37 -9.53
N ALA A 139 -3.37 -3.52 -9.47
CA ALA A 139 -3.74 -4.72 -10.22
C ALA A 139 -3.97 -5.91 -9.27
N PRO A 140 -5.04 -5.87 -8.46
CA PRO A 140 -5.40 -6.98 -7.60
C PRO A 140 -5.80 -8.21 -8.42
N PRO A 141 -5.66 -9.44 -7.85
CA PRO A 141 -6.00 -10.68 -8.55
C PRO A 141 -7.52 -10.93 -8.61
N VAL A 142 -8.27 -9.99 -9.13
CA VAL A 142 -9.74 -10.02 -9.22
C VAL A 142 -10.20 -11.18 -10.08
N GLY A 143 -11.30 -11.81 -9.66
CA GLY A 143 -11.93 -12.91 -10.41
C GLY A 143 -11.23 -14.26 -10.25
N ALA A 144 -9.96 -14.29 -9.85
CA ALA A 144 -9.26 -15.54 -9.47
C ALA A 144 -9.50 -15.92 -7.99
N THR A 145 -10.20 -15.09 -7.24
CA THR A 145 -10.20 -15.17 -5.77
C THR A 145 -11.56 -15.12 -5.14
N GLY A 146 -12.64 -15.10 -5.78
CA GLY A 146 -13.94 -14.88 -5.15
C GLY A 146 -13.94 -13.60 -4.27
N GLY A 147 -14.95 -12.78 -4.34
CA GLY A 147 -15.09 -11.62 -3.45
C GLY A 147 -15.25 -12.05 -1.99
N GLN A 148 -14.89 -11.20 -1.05
CA GLN A 148 -15.02 -11.47 0.40
C GLN A 148 -16.42 -11.91 0.81
N SER A 149 -17.46 -11.35 0.19
CA SER A 149 -18.87 -11.67 0.46
C SER A 149 -19.32 -13.04 -0.06
N LYS A 150 -18.47 -13.75 -0.82
CA LYS A 150 -18.79 -15.03 -1.48
C LYS A 150 -17.80 -16.13 -1.16
N ARG A 151 -16.99 -15.94 -0.11
CA ARG A 151 -15.88 -16.80 0.28
C ARG A 151 -16.31 -18.26 0.54
N ASP A 152 -17.54 -18.46 1.00
CA ASP A 152 -18.11 -19.76 1.34
C ASP A 152 -19.01 -20.34 0.24
N ASP A 153 -19.21 -19.64 -0.89
CA ASP A 153 -19.97 -20.16 -2.03
C ASP A 153 -19.06 -21.05 -2.90
N PRO A 154 -19.35 -22.36 -3.01
CA PRO A 154 -18.56 -23.28 -3.83
C PRO A 154 -18.44 -22.85 -5.32
N LYS A 155 -19.38 -22.04 -5.82
CA LYS A 155 -19.34 -21.48 -7.17
C LYS A 155 -18.22 -20.47 -7.37
N PHE A 156 -17.67 -19.93 -6.27
CA PHE A 156 -16.57 -18.96 -6.25
C PHE A 156 -15.25 -19.56 -5.78
N THR A 157 -15.17 -20.89 -5.60
CA THR A 157 -13.89 -21.57 -5.43
C THR A 157 -13.11 -21.53 -6.74
N GLN A 158 -12.49 -20.38 -7.00
CA GLN A 158 -11.62 -20.24 -8.14
C GLN A 158 -10.39 -21.11 -7.97
N PRO A 159 -9.88 -21.76 -9.02
CA PRO A 159 -8.63 -22.50 -8.94
C PRO A 159 -7.49 -21.57 -8.55
N VAL A 160 -6.47 -22.13 -7.89
CA VAL A 160 -5.20 -21.43 -7.73
C VAL A 160 -4.59 -21.30 -9.12
N VAL A 161 -4.31 -20.08 -9.54
CA VAL A 161 -3.65 -19.82 -10.82
C VAL A 161 -2.16 -20.13 -10.67
N ASP A 162 -1.60 -20.84 -11.64
CA ASP A 162 -0.15 -21.04 -11.73
C ASP A 162 0.57 -19.68 -11.80
N LEU A 163 1.64 -19.52 -11.02
CA LEU A 163 2.30 -18.21 -10.89
C LEU A 163 3.05 -17.78 -12.16
N LEU A 164 3.56 -18.72 -12.95
CA LEU A 164 4.19 -18.38 -14.24
C LEU A 164 3.14 -18.01 -15.27
N ALA A 165 2.00 -18.71 -15.29
CA ALA A 165 0.86 -18.30 -16.10
C ALA A 165 0.31 -16.92 -15.67
N ALA A 166 0.31 -16.62 -14.38
CA ALA A 166 -0.04 -15.29 -13.87
C ALA A 166 0.98 -14.23 -14.32
N ALA A 167 2.27 -14.55 -14.37
CA ALA A 167 3.32 -13.66 -14.87
C ALA A 167 3.14 -13.32 -16.36
N ASP A 168 2.81 -14.30 -17.20
CA ASP A 168 2.49 -14.05 -18.62
C ASP A 168 1.26 -13.16 -18.79
N ARG A 169 0.23 -13.35 -17.95
CA ARG A 169 -0.98 -12.51 -17.96
C ARG A 169 -0.69 -11.09 -17.46
N TYR A 170 0.16 -10.96 -16.44
CA TYR A 170 0.60 -9.65 -15.97
C TYR A 170 1.43 -8.93 -17.04
N ARG A 171 2.27 -9.63 -17.80
CA ARG A 171 2.99 -9.06 -18.96
C ARG A 171 2.00 -8.42 -19.95
N ALA A 172 0.94 -9.15 -20.34
CA ALA A 172 -0.08 -8.61 -21.24
C ALA A 172 -0.77 -7.35 -20.69
N LEU A 173 -1.04 -7.32 -19.37
CA LEU A 173 -1.55 -6.13 -18.69
C LEU A 173 -0.54 -4.98 -18.70
N ALA A 174 0.73 -5.27 -18.43
CA ALA A 174 1.82 -4.29 -18.41
C ALA A 174 2.08 -3.69 -19.80
N ASP A 175 1.92 -4.47 -20.87
CA ASP A 175 2.03 -3.97 -22.25
C ASP A 175 0.93 -2.94 -22.57
N ILE A 176 -0.30 -3.17 -22.05
CA ILE A 176 -1.39 -2.19 -22.14
C ILE A 176 -1.01 -0.92 -21.36
N GLY A 177 -0.52 -1.08 -20.13
CA GLY A 177 -0.11 0.02 -19.29
C GLY A 177 1.02 0.85 -19.90
N ARG A 178 2.02 0.18 -20.48
CA ARG A 178 3.13 0.82 -21.19
C ARG A 178 2.65 1.70 -22.34
N ALA A 179 1.66 1.23 -23.11
CA ALA A 179 1.07 2.01 -24.18
C ALA A 179 0.31 3.26 -23.68
N ALA A 180 -0.21 3.23 -22.46
CA ALA A 180 -0.89 4.35 -21.81
C ALA A 180 0.06 5.22 -20.94
N GLY A 181 1.30 4.80 -20.70
CA GLY A 181 2.21 5.45 -19.76
C GLY A 181 1.86 5.20 -18.28
N VAL A 182 1.13 4.12 -17.98
CA VAL A 182 0.68 3.72 -16.64
C VAL A 182 1.22 2.34 -16.32
N THR A 183 1.84 2.17 -15.16
CA THR A 183 2.33 0.87 -14.68
C THR A 183 1.26 0.20 -13.83
N PRO A 184 0.78 -0.99 -14.19
CA PRO A 184 -0.03 -1.79 -13.27
C PRO A 184 0.84 -2.28 -12.11
N VAL A 185 0.32 -2.23 -10.88
CA VAL A 185 1.05 -2.62 -9.68
C VAL A 185 0.45 -3.90 -9.12
N VAL A 186 1.22 -5.00 -9.09
CA VAL A 186 0.72 -6.31 -8.62
C VAL A 186 0.39 -6.24 -7.13
N GLU A 187 -0.89 -6.34 -6.79
CA GLU A 187 -1.33 -6.22 -5.41
C GLU A 187 -1.28 -7.56 -4.68
N VAL A 188 -0.76 -7.53 -3.45
CA VAL A 188 -0.84 -8.65 -2.50
C VAL A 188 -2.23 -8.66 -1.87
N TRP A 189 -3.04 -9.67 -2.17
CA TRP A 189 -4.40 -9.81 -1.62
C TRP A 189 -4.47 -11.00 -0.65
N GLY A 190 -4.36 -10.73 0.65
CA GLY A 190 -4.20 -11.76 1.69
C GLY A 190 -5.33 -12.76 1.80
N PHE A 191 -6.54 -12.45 1.38
CA PHE A 191 -7.68 -13.37 1.33
C PHE A 191 -7.81 -14.12 -0.01
N SER A 192 -6.98 -13.79 -0.98
CA SER A 192 -6.98 -14.44 -2.29
C SER A 192 -6.40 -15.85 -2.22
N ARG A 193 -6.73 -16.69 -3.19
CA ARG A 193 -6.09 -18.01 -3.37
C ARG A 193 -4.77 -17.90 -4.14
N THR A 194 -4.63 -16.87 -4.97
CA THR A 194 -3.43 -16.56 -5.75
C THR A 194 -3.00 -15.12 -5.40
N LEU A 195 -1.71 -14.86 -5.29
CA LEU A 195 -1.12 -13.57 -4.89
C LEU A 195 -1.49 -13.13 -3.45
N LYS A 196 -1.67 -14.10 -2.55
CA LYS A 196 -1.90 -13.80 -1.13
C LYS A 196 -0.63 -13.47 -0.37
N ARG A 197 0.53 -13.86 -0.89
CA ARG A 197 1.83 -13.69 -0.26
C ARG A 197 2.70 -12.72 -1.02
N LEU A 198 3.56 -11.99 -0.32
CA LEU A 198 4.54 -11.09 -0.92
C LEU A 198 5.37 -11.78 -1.99
N GLY A 199 5.93 -12.96 -1.68
CA GLY A 199 6.78 -13.71 -2.61
C GLY A 199 6.05 -14.14 -3.90
N GLU A 200 4.74 -14.41 -3.84
CA GLU A 200 3.93 -14.73 -5.03
C GLU A 200 3.79 -13.51 -5.95
N ALA A 201 3.49 -12.34 -5.39
CA ALA A 201 3.37 -11.09 -6.15
C ALA A 201 4.73 -10.67 -6.75
N VAL A 202 5.80 -10.79 -5.97
CA VAL A 202 7.18 -10.51 -6.43
C VAL A 202 7.59 -11.45 -7.57
N LEU A 203 7.29 -12.75 -7.46
CA LEU A 203 7.55 -13.72 -8.52
C LEU A 203 6.83 -13.32 -9.80
N VAL A 204 5.53 -13.02 -9.72
CA VAL A 204 4.73 -12.62 -10.89
C VAL A 204 5.28 -11.34 -11.53
N ALA A 205 5.64 -10.33 -10.74
CA ALA A 205 6.23 -9.10 -11.26
C ALA A 205 7.59 -9.36 -11.93
N ALA A 206 8.45 -10.19 -11.32
CA ALA A 206 9.78 -10.50 -11.83
C ALA A 206 9.73 -11.37 -13.09
N GLU A 207 9.01 -12.49 -13.05
CA GLU A 207 8.95 -13.46 -14.15
C GLU A 207 8.16 -12.92 -15.36
N SER A 208 7.32 -11.92 -15.15
CA SER A 208 6.65 -11.23 -16.27
C SER A 208 7.63 -10.55 -17.22
N GLN A 209 8.83 -10.20 -16.76
CA GLN A 209 9.84 -9.42 -17.51
C GLN A 209 9.29 -8.06 -18.00
N ALA A 210 8.23 -7.56 -17.37
CA ALA A 210 7.63 -6.27 -17.69
C ALA A 210 8.55 -5.14 -17.22
N PRO A 211 8.95 -4.20 -18.09
CA PRO A 211 9.74 -3.05 -17.65
C PRO A 211 8.97 -2.23 -16.59
N GLY A 212 9.61 -2.01 -15.44
CA GLY A 212 9.00 -1.28 -14.33
C GLY A 212 7.99 -2.11 -13.52
N GLY A 213 7.93 -3.44 -13.72
CA GLY A 213 7.11 -4.34 -12.92
C GLY A 213 7.37 -4.15 -11.41
N CYS A 214 6.32 -3.94 -10.64
CA CYS A 214 6.40 -3.65 -9.22
C CYS A 214 5.18 -4.19 -8.47
N VAL A 215 5.27 -4.19 -7.14
CA VAL A 215 4.25 -4.75 -6.27
C VAL A 215 3.64 -3.68 -5.35
N LEU A 216 2.42 -3.93 -4.90
CA LEU A 216 1.71 -3.19 -3.87
C LEU A 216 1.59 -4.08 -2.64
N PRO A 217 2.50 -3.96 -1.66
CA PRO A 217 2.35 -4.61 -0.37
C PRO A 217 1.41 -3.79 0.52
N ASP A 218 0.65 -4.48 1.37
CA ASP A 218 -0.28 -3.91 2.33
C ASP A 218 -0.09 -4.59 3.69
N THR A 219 -0.06 -3.83 4.78
CA THR A 219 0.22 -4.37 6.13
C THR A 219 -0.78 -5.46 6.53
N TYR A 220 -2.08 -5.22 6.33
CA TYR A 220 -3.13 -6.19 6.64
C TYR A 220 -3.06 -7.40 5.69
N HIS A 221 -2.90 -7.17 4.39
CA HIS A 221 -2.84 -8.27 3.44
C HIS A 221 -1.62 -9.16 3.63
N LEU A 222 -0.47 -8.62 4.01
CA LEU A 222 0.70 -9.42 4.40
C LEU A 222 0.34 -10.34 5.57
N TYR A 223 -0.27 -9.81 6.63
CA TYR A 223 -0.72 -10.61 7.76
C TYR A 223 -1.76 -11.65 7.35
N LYS A 224 -2.82 -11.24 6.68
CA LYS A 224 -3.93 -12.09 6.23
C LYS A 224 -3.45 -13.24 5.35
N GLY A 225 -2.53 -12.98 4.44
CA GLY A 225 -1.96 -13.97 3.52
C GLY A 225 -0.87 -14.83 4.11
N GLY A 226 -0.37 -14.47 5.31
CA GLY A 226 0.67 -15.23 6.02
C GLY A 226 2.10 -14.90 5.58
N SER A 227 2.34 -13.70 5.06
CA SER A 227 3.67 -13.14 4.88
C SER A 227 4.11 -12.36 6.11
N ASP A 228 5.42 -12.31 6.34
CA ASP A 228 6.04 -11.45 7.33
C ASP A 228 6.54 -10.17 6.65
N ALA A 229 6.39 -9.02 7.32
CA ALA A 229 6.92 -7.74 6.85
C ALA A 229 8.45 -7.75 6.70
N ALA A 230 9.15 -8.69 7.35
CA ALA A 230 10.60 -8.90 7.15
C ALA A 230 10.96 -9.18 5.69
N GLY A 231 10.07 -9.80 4.93
CA GLY A 231 10.26 -10.06 3.49
C GLY A 231 10.45 -8.79 2.65
N LEU A 232 9.96 -7.64 3.11
CA LEU A 232 10.19 -6.37 2.43
C LEU A 232 11.68 -6.01 2.30
N ALA A 233 12.54 -6.50 3.20
CA ALA A 233 13.98 -6.27 3.14
C ALA A 233 14.68 -6.90 1.92
N LEU A 234 14.01 -7.80 1.22
CA LEU A 234 14.50 -8.41 -0.02
C LEU A 234 14.20 -7.55 -1.26
N LEU A 235 13.38 -6.50 -1.12
CA LEU A 235 12.96 -5.67 -2.24
C LEU A 235 13.87 -4.45 -2.41
N SER A 236 14.05 -4.03 -3.65
CA SER A 236 14.56 -2.70 -3.94
C SER A 236 13.43 -1.65 -3.79
N PRO A 237 13.74 -0.37 -3.56
CA PRO A 237 12.73 0.69 -3.55
C PRO A 237 11.86 0.73 -4.81
N ALA A 238 12.47 0.46 -5.98
CA ALA A 238 11.78 0.46 -7.27
C ALA A 238 10.79 -0.70 -7.43
N ALA A 239 10.97 -1.79 -6.67
CA ALA A 239 10.04 -2.92 -6.68
C ALA A 239 8.71 -2.64 -5.95
N ILE A 240 8.63 -1.54 -5.20
CA ILE A 240 7.41 -1.12 -4.48
C ILE A 240 6.79 0.05 -5.22
N GLY A 241 5.68 -0.17 -5.92
CA GLY A 241 4.96 0.88 -6.65
C GLY A 241 4.29 1.87 -5.71
N ILE A 242 3.54 1.36 -4.75
CA ILE A 242 2.93 2.07 -3.62
C ILE A 242 2.84 1.09 -2.45
N PHE A 243 2.79 1.60 -1.23
CA PHE A 243 2.64 0.78 -0.02
C PHE A 243 1.34 1.15 0.70
N HIS A 244 0.48 0.17 1.00
CA HIS A 244 -0.72 0.40 1.81
C HIS A 244 -0.44 0.21 3.29
N ALA A 245 -0.65 1.27 4.06
CA ALA A 245 -0.49 1.28 5.51
C ALA A 245 -1.85 1.22 6.19
N ASN A 246 -1.94 0.31 7.12
CA ASN A 246 -3.02 0.12 8.07
C ASN A 246 -2.46 -0.68 9.26
N ASP A 247 -3.31 -1.00 10.22
CA ASP A 247 -2.99 -1.90 11.31
C ASP A 247 -4.20 -2.82 11.55
N TYR A 248 -4.08 -3.78 12.44
CA TYR A 248 -5.12 -4.76 12.71
C TYR A 248 -5.10 -5.21 14.17
N PRO A 249 -6.29 -5.51 14.76
CA PRO A 249 -6.40 -6.05 16.10
C PRO A 249 -5.91 -7.50 16.16
N ARG A 250 -5.75 -8.04 17.38
CA ARG A 250 -5.35 -9.43 17.63
C ARG A 250 -6.51 -10.38 17.28
N ILE A 251 -6.73 -10.58 16.01
CA ILE A 251 -7.69 -11.54 15.44
C ILE A 251 -6.92 -12.51 14.56
N ASP A 252 -7.22 -13.80 14.65
CA ASP A 252 -6.58 -14.81 13.81
C ASP A 252 -6.75 -14.49 12.33
N ARG A 253 -5.67 -14.71 11.55
CA ARG A 253 -5.64 -14.40 10.11
C ARG A 253 -6.77 -15.01 9.30
N ASP A 254 -7.28 -16.18 9.72
CA ASP A 254 -8.39 -16.83 9.02
C ASP A 254 -9.73 -16.15 9.25
N ARG A 255 -9.88 -15.42 10.35
CA ARG A 255 -11.12 -14.77 10.78
C ARG A 255 -11.16 -13.29 10.49
N ILE A 256 -10.00 -12.61 10.51
CA ILE A 256 -9.90 -11.18 10.29
C ILE A 256 -10.42 -10.77 8.92
N THR A 257 -11.10 -9.64 8.84
CA THR A 257 -11.68 -9.06 7.62
C THR A 257 -11.16 -7.65 7.38
N ASP A 258 -11.39 -7.08 6.19
CA ASP A 258 -11.01 -5.69 5.90
C ASP A 258 -11.66 -4.68 6.83
N ALA A 259 -12.87 -4.96 7.32
CA ALA A 259 -13.59 -4.09 8.25
C ALA A 259 -12.92 -4.01 9.64
N ASP A 260 -12.02 -4.94 9.96
CA ASP A 260 -11.27 -4.95 11.21
C ASP A 260 -9.99 -4.10 11.16
N ARG A 261 -9.62 -3.56 10.00
CA ARG A 261 -8.45 -2.69 9.87
C ARG A 261 -8.62 -1.45 10.75
N VAL A 262 -7.54 -1.05 11.42
CA VAL A 262 -7.48 0.13 12.29
C VAL A 262 -6.35 1.06 11.85
N PHE A 263 -6.29 2.26 12.42
CA PHE A 263 -5.21 3.20 12.15
C PHE A 263 -3.83 2.60 12.50
N PRO A 264 -2.77 2.96 11.74
CA PRO A 264 -1.40 2.58 12.05
C PRO A 264 -1.01 2.89 13.50
N GLY A 265 -0.62 1.86 14.24
CA GLY A 265 -0.25 1.94 15.66
C GLY A 265 -1.38 1.72 16.67
N ASP A 266 -2.62 1.52 16.22
CA ASP A 266 -3.76 1.19 17.10
C ASP A 266 -4.03 -0.33 17.17
N GLY A 267 -3.27 -1.12 16.43
CA GLY A 267 -3.35 -2.58 16.40
C GLY A 267 -2.14 -3.27 16.99
N VAL A 268 -1.90 -4.48 16.49
CA VAL A 268 -0.78 -5.36 16.90
C VAL A 268 0.19 -5.65 15.74
N GLY A 269 -0.03 -5.05 14.59
CA GLY A 269 0.82 -5.22 13.41
C GLY A 269 2.22 -4.61 13.60
N PRO A 270 3.22 -5.07 12.85
CA PRO A 270 4.60 -4.58 12.94
C PRO A 270 4.77 -3.25 12.17
N VAL A 271 3.85 -2.28 12.39
CA VAL A 271 3.77 -1.06 11.57
C VAL A 271 5.02 -0.20 11.72
N ARG A 272 5.54 -0.03 12.94
CA ARG A 272 6.76 0.76 13.19
C ARG A 272 7.99 0.15 12.52
N GLU A 273 8.14 -1.18 12.60
CA GLU A 273 9.22 -1.89 11.93
C GLU A 273 9.07 -1.80 10.41
N THR A 274 7.84 -1.87 9.89
CA THR A 274 7.55 -1.72 8.46
C THR A 274 7.99 -0.35 7.95
N PHE A 275 7.61 0.72 8.64
CA PHE A 275 8.06 2.08 8.29
C PHE A 275 9.57 2.25 8.42
N ALA A 276 10.20 1.65 9.45
CA ALA A 276 11.66 1.65 9.59
C ALA A 276 12.35 0.93 8.42
N ARG A 277 11.79 -0.18 7.92
CA ARG A 277 12.30 -0.90 6.74
C ARG A 277 12.18 -0.07 5.47
N LEU A 278 11.02 0.56 5.22
CA LEU A 278 10.82 1.47 4.08
C LEU A 278 11.83 2.62 4.10
N ARG A 279 12.11 3.17 5.28
CA ARG A 279 13.13 4.20 5.46
C ARG A 279 14.54 3.68 5.20
N ALA A 280 14.90 2.51 5.76
CA ALA A 280 16.22 1.92 5.62
C ALA A 280 16.57 1.57 4.16
N MET A 281 15.57 1.20 3.33
CA MET A 281 15.77 0.97 1.91
C MET A 281 15.73 2.26 1.06
N ASN A 282 15.56 3.44 1.67
CA ASN A 282 15.37 4.71 0.98
C ASN A 282 14.17 4.70 0.01
N TYR A 283 13.06 4.12 0.41
CA TYR A 283 11.82 4.19 -0.36
C TYR A 283 11.30 5.64 -0.39
N THR A 284 11.16 6.22 -1.58
CA THR A 284 10.73 7.62 -1.77
C THR A 284 9.32 7.75 -2.34
N GLY A 285 8.62 6.62 -2.51
CA GLY A 285 7.26 6.58 -3.05
C GLY A 285 6.21 7.04 -2.02
N PHE A 286 4.98 6.62 -2.25
CA PHE A 286 3.85 6.94 -1.39
C PHE A 286 3.50 5.77 -0.46
N VAL A 287 3.18 6.13 0.78
CA VAL A 287 2.55 5.24 1.76
C VAL A 287 1.12 5.71 1.91
N SER A 288 0.17 4.89 1.48
CA SER A 288 -1.25 5.21 1.40
C SER A 288 -2.02 4.58 2.57
N LEU A 289 -2.83 5.38 3.26
CA LEU A 289 -3.70 4.90 4.33
C LEU A 289 -4.94 4.24 3.72
N GLU A 290 -5.06 2.92 3.84
CA GLU A 290 -6.20 2.18 3.33
C GLU A 290 -6.95 1.46 4.44
N LEU A 291 -8.18 1.91 4.73
CA LEU A 291 -9.04 1.37 5.77
C LEU A 291 -10.47 1.13 5.26
N PHE A 292 -11.10 0.08 5.79
CA PHE A 292 -12.50 -0.27 5.52
C PHE A 292 -13.31 -0.35 6.80
N ASN A 293 -12.89 0.39 7.84
CA ASN A 293 -13.48 0.33 9.17
C ASN A 293 -14.82 1.07 9.21
N ARG A 294 -15.89 0.33 9.45
CA ARG A 294 -17.25 0.88 9.46
C ARG A 294 -17.51 1.87 10.59
N GLU A 295 -16.81 1.76 11.72
CA GLU A 295 -16.92 2.72 12.81
C GLU A 295 -16.25 4.06 12.47
N TYR A 296 -15.20 4.04 11.65
CA TYR A 296 -14.60 5.26 11.13
C TYR A 296 -15.51 5.93 10.09
N TRP A 297 -16.17 5.16 9.23
CA TRP A 297 -17.11 5.71 8.24
C TRP A 297 -18.32 6.45 8.83
N ARG A 298 -18.68 6.17 10.09
CA ARG A 298 -19.75 6.86 10.84
C ARG A 298 -19.30 8.17 11.47
N GLN A 299 -18.01 8.47 11.45
CA GLN A 299 -17.42 9.68 12.02
C GLN A 299 -17.30 10.78 10.95
N ASP A 300 -16.98 11.99 11.41
CA ASP A 300 -16.64 13.08 10.51
C ASP A 300 -15.41 12.70 9.64
N PRO A 301 -15.52 12.72 8.28
CA PRO A 301 -14.48 12.25 7.40
C PRO A 301 -13.20 13.11 7.45
N HIS A 302 -13.31 14.40 7.74
CA HIS A 302 -12.15 15.27 7.92
C HIS A 302 -11.35 14.87 9.17
N ARG A 303 -12.08 14.56 10.27
CA ARG A 303 -11.45 14.08 11.50
C ARG A 303 -10.78 12.72 11.27
N VAL A 304 -11.44 11.79 10.58
CA VAL A 304 -10.88 10.48 10.26
C VAL A 304 -9.60 10.62 9.44
N ALA A 305 -9.62 11.43 8.39
CA ALA A 305 -8.46 11.68 7.55
C ALA A 305 -7.30 12.32 8.33
N ALA A 306 -7.57 13.36 9.12
CA ALA A 306 -6.55 14.04 9.93
C ALA A 306 -5.96 13.11 11.00
N THR A 307 -6.81 12.32 11.69
CA THR A 307 -6.36 11.31 12.67
C THR A 307 -5.48 10.27 11.99
N GLY A 308 -5.89 9.77 10.83
CA GLY A 308 -5.14 8.78 10.08
C GLY A 308 -3.73 9.28 9.70
N LEU A 309 -3.63 10.50 9.20
CA LEU A 309 -2.32 11.10 8.89
C LEU A 309 -1.44 11.26 10.13
N ALA A 310 -2.03 11.73 11.26
CA ALA A 310 -1.28 11.85 12.51
C ALA A 310 -0.76 10.50 13.00
N LYS A 311 -1.57 9.43 12.90
CA LYS A 311 -1.17 8.06 13.26
C LYS A 311 -0.06 7.52 12.34
N MET A 312 -0.14 7.74 11.03
CA MET A 312 0.91 7.36 10.09
C MET A 312 2.23 8.08 10.41
N LYS A 313 2.18 9.39 10.67
CA LYS A 313 3.36 10.18 11.06
C LYS A 313 3.97 9.65 12.37
N ALA A 314 3.14 9.42 13.39
CA ALA A 314 3.60 8.88 14.67
C ALA A 314 4.23 7.47 14.52
N ALA A 315 3.64 6.61 13.69
CA ALA A 315 4.21 5.29 13.39
C ALA A 315 5.52 5.39 12.60
N ALA A 316 5.67 6.40 11.75
CA ALA A 316 6.89 6.69 11.03
C ALA A 316 7.95 7.45 11.88
N GLY A 317 7.60 7.89 13.08
CA GLY A 317 8.52 8.61 13.98
C GLY A 317 8.76 10.07 13.60
N VAL A 318 7.74 10.76 13.05
CA VAL A 318 7.78 12.18 12.64
C VAL A 318 6.52 12.90 13.08
#